data_2b3145d9fa1b3f84137e4a605f2dc273
#
_entry.id   2b3145d9fa1b3f84137e4a605f2dc273
#
_cell.length_a   1.000
_cell.length_b   1.000
_cell.length_c   1.000
_cell.angle_alpha   90.00
_cell.angle_beta   90.00
_cell.angle_gamma   90.00
#
_symmetry.space_group_name_H-M   'P 1'
#
loop_
_entity.id
_entity.type
_entity.pdbx_description
1 polymer ?
#
loop_
_entity_poly.entity_id
_entity_poly.type
_entity_poly.pdbx_seq_one_letter_code
_entity_poly.pdbx_strand_id
1 'polypeptide(L)'
;MKKGRKYSFGALKIDMKKSYDRVRWKFLKAVLMAMNFDKKWIKWIMEYLTTVQYTILVNGSISMSFKPGKGLRQGGPLSPYLFFMCANILTLFLQKEEHDKLINGVKVGRNWCYFTHLLFADDFLFFFKKDNQFLTNLKGILDWYCHLSGQSINFEKSDLFYSLNMSKDEQECLARQLNVNLVQNPSKYLGLNFKLRGNRVTNFQFLVDKLQSKLQGWKANLLSQVGRTTFIASILQTLPLYTFLFFLF
;
A
#
# COMPACT_ATOMS: atom_id res chain seq x y z
N MET A 1 -31.07 -17.86 18.53
CA MET A 1 -30.13 -16.83 18.03
C MET A 1 -28.96 -16.71 19.01
N LYS A 2 -27.80 -17.27 18.72
CA LYS A 2 -26.60 -17.11 19.54
C LYS A 2 -26.06 -15.70 19.32
N LYS A 3 -26.08 -14.85 20.35
CA LYS A 3 -25.37 -13.55 20.36
C LYS A 3 -23.86 -13.86 20.18
N GLY A 4 -23.37 -13.80 18.96
CA GLY A 4 -21.96 -13.90 18.67
C GLY A 4 -21.21 -12.77 19.36
N ARG A 5 -20.13 -13.08 20.08
CA ARG A 5 -19.21 -12.11 20.67
C ARG A 5 -18.79 -11.12 19.56
N LYS A 6 -19.26 -9.89 19.65
CA LYS A 6 -18.92 -8.82 18.73
C LYS A 6 -17.51 -8.32 19.08
N TYR A 7 -16.51 -8.87 18.44
CA TYR A 7 -15.15 -8.33 18.52
C TYR A 7 -15.10 -7.00 17.75
N SER A 8 -14.51 -5.99 18.35
CA SER A 8 -14.18 -4.73 17.66
C SER A 8 -12.85 -4.92 16.94
N PHE A 9 -12.86 -4.67 15.63
CA PHE A 9 -11.70 -4.73 14.78
C PHE A 9 -11.41 -3.35 14.21
N GLY A 10 -10.12 -3.06 14.04
CA GLY A 10 -9.65 -1.90 13.32
C GLY A 10 -8.76 -2.30 12.16
N ALA A 11 -8.65 -1.42 11.20
CA ALA A 11 -7.62 -1.48 10.20
C ALA A 11 -7.04 -0.09 9.96
N LEU A 12 -5.74 -0.04 9.82
CA LEU A 12 -4.95 1.15 9.60
C LEU A 12 -4.30 1.04 8.22
N LYS A 13 -4.70 1.92 7.31
CA LYS A 13 -4.07 2.08 6.01
C LYS A 13 -2.99 3.15 6.14
N ILE A 14 -1.76 2.81 5.80
CA ILE A 14 -0.61 3.72 5.78
C ILE A 14 -0.18 3.94 4.33
N ASP A 15 -0.07 5.18 3.92
CA ASP A 15 0.51 5.63 2.66
C ASP A 15 1.94 6.15 2.93
N MET A 16 2.91 5.74 2.10
CA MET A 16 4.30 6.17 2.26
C MET A 16 4.63 7.35 1.34
N LYS A 17 5.20 8.43 1.89
CA LYS A 17 5.60 9.62 1.10
C LYS A 17 6.76 9.29 0.17
N LYS A 18 6.52 9.31 -1.17
CA LYS A 18 7.58 9.14 -2.18
C LYS A 18 8.49 7.94 -1.85
N SER A 19 7.89 6.77 -1.63
CA SER A 19 8.53 5.58 -1.08
C SER A 19 9.82 5.18 -1.82
N TYR A 20 9.82 5.20 -3.15
CA TYR A 20 11.01 4.90 -3.95
C TYR A 20 12.12 5.93 -3.78
N ASP A 21 11.80 7.23 -3.73
CA ASP A 21 12.77 8.32 -3.69
C ASP A 21 13.47 8.43 -2.33
N ARG A 22 12.93 7.80 -1.29
CA ARG A 22 13.39 7.97 0.09
C ARG A 22 14.29 6.86 0.60
N VAL A 23 14.35 5.70 -0.07
CA VAL A 23 15.16 4.56 0.36
C VAL A 23 16.60 4.98 0.56
N ARG A 24 17.12 4.85 1.79
CA ARG A 24 18.54 5.10 2.09
C ARG A 24 19.41 3.98 1.54
N TRP A 25 20.41 4.30 0.75
CA TRP A 25 21.30 3.29 0.17
C TRP A 25 22.11 2.52 1.23
N LYS A 26 22.45 3.18 2.36
CA LYS A 26 23.12 2.51 3.49
C LYS A 26 22.22 1.42 4.09
N PHE A 27 20.92 1.70 4.24
CA PHE A 27 19.94 0.73 4.70
C PHE A 27 19.80 -0.43 3.71
N LEU A 28 19.60 -0.14 2.44
CA LEU A 28 19.51 -1.19 1.39
C LEU A 28 20.76 -2.07 1.38
N LYS A 29 21.97 -1.48 1.46
CA LYS A 29 23.22 -2.24 1.55
C LYS A 29 23.22 -3.17 2.76
N ALA A 30 22.81 -2.69 3.92
CA ALA A 30 22.72 -3.50 5.13
C ALA A 30 21.71 -4.65 4.98
N VAL A 31 20.55 -4.41 4.36
CA VAL A 31 19.55 -5.42 4.05
C VAL A 31 20.13 -6.51 3.14
N LEU A 32 20.79 -6.15 2.06
CA LEU A 32 21.42 -7.11 1.14
C LEU A 32 22.49 -7.96 1.84
N MET A 33 23.28 -7.33 2.72
CA MET A 33 24.27 -8.05 3.53
C MET A 33 23.61 -9.02 4.52
N ALA A 34 22.55 -8.59 5.21
CA ALA A 34 21.79 -9.43 6.14
C ALA A 34 21.08 -10.60 5.45
N MET A 35 20.66 -10.43 4.21
CA MET A 35 20.10 -11.49 3.35
C MET A 35 21.17 -12.39 2.73
N ASN A 36 22.43 -12.21 3.11
CA ASN A 36 23.58 -13.01 2.66
C ASN A 36 23.82 -12.99 1.14
N PHE A 37 23.54 -11.85 0.47
CA PHE A 37 23.91 -11.66 -0.91
C PHE A 37 25.43 -11.64 -1.09
N ASP A 38 25.94 -12.19 -2.21
CA ASP A 38 27.35 -12.15 -2.53
C ASP A 38 27.88 -10.71 -2.61
N LYS A 39 29.09 -10.48 -2.11
CA LYS A 39 29.73 -9.14 -2.06
C LYS A 39 29.84 -8.49 -3.43
N LYS A 40 30.07 -9.29 -4.48
CA LYS A 40 30.16 -8.81 -5.86
C LYS A 40 28.81 -8.30 -6.36
N TRP A 41 27.71 -9.00 -6.02
CA TRP A 41 26.35 -8.56 -6.32
C TRP A 41 26.00 -7.26 -5.60
N ILE A 42 26.31 -7.16 -4.31
CA ILE A 42 26.08 -5.94 -3.53
C ILE A 42 26.84 -4.77 -4.17
N LYS A 43 28.10 -4.98 -4.58
CA LYS A 43 28.90 -3.97 -5.27
C LYS A 43 28.20 -3.49 -6.54
N TRP A 44 27.75 -4.39 -7.40
CA TRP A 44 27.06 -4.03 -8.64
C TRP A 44 25.76 -3.26 -8.41
N ILE A 45 24.94 -3.68 -7.43
CA ILE A 45 23.72 -2.97 -7.07
C ILE A 45 24.06 -1.55 -6.58
N MET A 46 25.08 -1.41 -5.74
CA MET A 46 25.49 -0.09 -5.26
C MET A 46 26.05 0.79 -6.39
N GLU A 47 26.81 0.26 -7.29
CA GLU A 47 27.28 0.95 -8.50
C GLU A 47 26.09 1.41 -9.36
N TYR A 48 25.13 0.51 -9.63
CA TYR A 48 23.90 0.83 -10.37
C TYR A 48 23.15 2.03 -9.76
N LEU A 49 23.15 2.17 -8.45
CA LEU A 49 22.46 3.27 -7.76
C LEU A 49 23.29 4.57 -7.73
N THR A 50 24.60 4.47 -7.46
CA THR A 50 25.43 5.63 -7.16
C THR A 50 26.04 6.30 -8.40
N THR A 51 26.09 5.63 -9.52
CA THR A 51 26.64 6.18 -10.78
C THR A 51 25.64 7.00 -11.58
N VAL A 52 24.35 6.95 -11.23
CA VAL A 52 23.29 7.68 -11.93
C VAL A 52 23.46 9.19 -11.75
N GLN A 53 23.29 9.92 -12.85
CA GLN A 53 23.23 11.39 -12.86
C GLN A 53 21.91 11.82 -13.49
N TYR A 54 21.34 12.90 -12.99
CA TYR A 54 20.11 13.50 -13.48
C TYR A 54 20.37 14.91 -13.98
N THR A 55 19.66 15.27 -15.04
CA THR A 55 19.52 16.66 -15.51
C THR A 55 18.03 16.99 -15.58
N ILE A 56 17.68 18.23 -15.35
CA ILE A 56 16.29 18.70 -15.43
C ILE A 56 16.18 19.60 -16.67
N LEU A 57 15.13 19.37 -17.44
CA LEU A 57 14.79 20.25 -18.56
C LEU A 57 13.84 21.34 -18.04
N VAL A 58 14.28 22.58 -18.08
CA VAL A 58 13.49 23.76 -17.67
C VAL A 58 13.34 24.67 -18.87
N ASN A 59 12.11 24.88 -19.35
CA ASN A 59 11.82 25.74 -20.51
C ASN A 59 12.68 25.44 -21.75
N GLY A 60 12.97 24.18 -22.01
CA GLY A 60 13.81 23.76 -23.14
C GLY A 60 15.33 23.78 -22.89
N SER A 61 15.77 24.31 -21.77
CA SER A 61 17.20 24.37 -21.39
C SER A 61 17.55 23.24 -20.41
N ILE A 62 18.68 22.58 -20.63
CA ILE A 62 19.18 21.49 -19.78
C ILE A 62 19.90 22.11 -18.58
N SER A 63 19.49 21.72 -17.36
CA SER A 63 20.18 22.11 -16.12
C SER A 63 21.56 21.46 -15.97
N MET A 64 22.36 21.94 -15.03
CA MET A 64 23.55 21.21 -14.59
C MET A 64 23.15 19.84 -14.05
N SER A 65 24.02 18.83 -14.31
CA SER A 65 23.78 17.48 -13.81
C SER A 65 24.01 17.41 -12.31
N PHE A 66 23.20 16.59 -11.62
CA PHE A 66 23.35 16.32 -10.19
C PHE A 66 23.25 14.81 -9.90
N LYS A 67 23.86 14.39 -8.79
CA LYS A 67 23.80 13.00 -8.32
C LYS A 67 22.83 12.89 -7.16
N PRO A 68 21.94 11.88 -7.14
CA PRO A 68 21.09 11.61 -5.99
C PRO A 68 21.94 11.06 -4.84
N GLY A 69 21.52 11.30 -3.61
CA GLY A 69 22.15 10.73 -2.40
C GLY A 69 21.38 9.56 -1.79
N LYS A 70 20.19 9.27 -2.32
CA LYS A 70 19.27 8.22 -1.87
C LYS A 70 18.22 7.95 -2.95
N GLY A 71 17.39 6.95 -2.73
CA GLY A 71 16.25 6.60 -3.59
C GLY A 71 16.57 5.54 -4.63
N LEU A 72 15.50 4.99 -5.19
CA LEU A 72 15.50 4.00 -6.25
C LEU A 72 14.90 4.64 -7.50
N ARG A 73 15.44 4.34 -8.67
CA ARG A 73 14.96 4.90 -9.93
C ARG A 73 13.55 4.38 -10.22
N GLN A 74 12.56 5.27 -10.34
CA GLN A 74 11.21 4.93 -10.78
C GLN A 74 11.27 4.45 -12.23
N GLY A 75 10.61 3.32 -12.53
CA GLY A 75 10.67 2.67 -13.83
C GLY A 75 11.95 1.87 -14.12
N GLY A 76 12.90 1.81 -13.18
CA GLY A 76 14.04 0.91 -13.29
C GLY A 76 13.64 -0.56 -13.04
N PRO A 77 14.14 -1.53 -13.82
CA PRO A 77 13.71 -2.94 -13.72
C PRO A 77 14.05 -3.59 -12.37
N LEU A 78 15.11 -3.18 -11.70
CA LEU A 78 15.53 -3.69 -10.39
C LEU A 78 14.84 -2.98 -9.22
N SER A 79 14.33 -1.77 -9.41
CA SER A 79 13.81 -0.93 -8.34
C SER A 79 12.66 -1.57 -7.54
N PRO A 80 11.68 -2.24 -8.16
CA PRO A 80 10.62 -2.93 -7.40
C PRO A 80 11.15 -4.02 -6.48
N TYR A 81 12.12 -4.80 -6.95
CA TYR A 81 12.72 -5.89 -6.16
C TYR A 81 13.53 -5.35 -4.98
N LEU A 82 14.33 -4.32 -5.20
CA LEU A 82 15.11 -3.67 -4.15
C LEU A 82 14.21 -3.02 -3.10
N PHE A 83 13.12 -2.39 -3.54
CA PHE A 83 12.11 -1.84 -2.66
C PHE A 83 11.42 -2.94 -1.83
N PHE A 84 11.02 -4.04 -2.47
CA PHE A 84 10.42 -5.18 -1.79
C PHE A 84 11.35 -5.76 -0.71
N MET A 85 12.64 -5.91 -0.98
CA MET A 85 13.61 -6.37 0.02
C MET A 85 13.68 -5.42 1.21
N CYS A 86 13.64 -4.11 0.98
CA CYS A 86 13.59 -3.11 2.05
C CYS A 86 12.28 -3.19 2.85
N ALA A 87 11.13 -3.34 2.18
CA ALA A 87 9.82 -3.45 2.83
C ALA A 87 9.69 -4.75 3.63
N ASN A 88 10.34 -5.85 3.19
CA ASN A 88 10.31 -7.12 3.91
C ASN A 88 10.92 -7.04 5.32
N ILE A 89 11.82 -6.10 5.57
CA ILE A 89 12.36 -5.85 6.91
C ILE A 89 11.24 -5.43 7.88
N LEU A 90 10.28 -4.61 7.42
CA LEU A 90 9.12 -4.27 8.24
C LEU A 90 8.28 -5.52 8.56
N THR A 91 8.07 -6.41 7.59
CA THR A 91 7.40 -7.70 7.83
C THR A 91 8.11 -8.53 8.89
N LEU A 92 9.45 -8.63 8.84
CA LEU A 92 10.23 -9.37 9.82
C LEU A 92 10.11 -8.78 11.24
N PHE A 93 10.05 -7.47 11.37
CA PHE A 93 9.81 -6.82 12.67
C PHE A 93 8.42 -7.13 13.19
N LEU A 94 7.40 -7.00 12.34
CA LEU A 94 6.02 -7.32 12.73
C LEU A 94 5.88 -8.79 13.14
N GLN A 95 6.49 -9.71 12.41
CA GLN A 95 6.48 -11.14 12.75
C GLN A 95 7.18 -11.43 14.08
N LYS A 96 8.29 -10.74 14.38
CA LYS A 96 8.96 -10.86 15.67
C LYS A 96 8.05 -10.42 16.81
N GLU A 97 7.44 -9.24 16.69
CA GLU A 97 6.53 -8.72 17.72
C GLU A 97 5.25 -9.57 17.85
N GLU A 98 4.80 -10.20 16.76
CA GLU A 98 3.71 -11.18 16.79
C GLU A 98 4.12 -12.45 17.55
N HIS A 99 5.33 -12.96 17.30
CA HIS A 99 5.88 -14.10 18.03
C HIS A 99 6.01 -13.80 19.53
N ASP A 100 6.44 -12.59 19.88
CA ASP A 100 6.58 -12.12 21.27
C ASP A 100 5.22 -11.72 21.88
N LYS A 101 4.11 -11.92 21.16
CA LYS A 101 2.71 -11.61 21.54
C LYS A 101 2.46 -10.16 21.89
N LEU A 102 3.30 -9.26 21.41
CA LEU A 102 3.16 -7.81 21.58
C LEU A 102 2.21 -7.20 20.55
N ILE A 103 2.02 -7.89 19.41
CA ILE A 103 1.00 -7.57 18.42
C ILE A 103 0.14 -8.80 18.15
N ASN A 104 -1.19 -8.58 18.07
CA ASN A 104 -2.15 -9.65 17.81
C ASN A 104 -2.96 -9.33 16.57
N GLY A 105 -2.83 -10.14 15.53
CA GLY A 105 -3.58 -10.03 14.29
C GLY A 105 -5.07 -10.38 14.44
N VAL A 106 -5.79 -10.24 13.34
CA VAL A 106 -7.20 -10.58 13.21
C VAL A 106 -7.34 -11.96 12.59
N LYS A 107 -8.12 -12.83 13.21
CA LYS A 107 -8.46 -14.14 12.67
C LYS A 107 -9.59 -14.01 11.65
N VAL A 108 -9.36 -14.44 10.42
CA VAL A 108 -10.35 -14.42 9.33
C VAL A 108 -10.81 -15.85 9.07
N GLY A 109 -12.13 -16.11 9.17
CA GLY A 109 -12.71 -17.45 8.98
C GLY A 109 -12.53 -18.41 10.17
N ARG A 110 -13.09 -19.63 10.06
CA ARG A 110 -13.07 -20.63 11.14
C ARG A 110 -11.73 -21.35 11.27
N ASN A 111 -11.04 -21.61 10.16
CA ASN A 111 -9.79 -22.39 10.10
C ASN A 111 -8.62 -21.62 9.48
N TRP A 112 -8.67 -20.28 9.45
CA TRP A 112 -7.71 -19.45 8.76
C TRP A 112 -6.66 -18.86 9.73
N CYS A 113 -5.54 -18.43 9.13
CA CYS A 113 -4.44 -17.81 9.84
C CYS A 113 -4.82 -16.45 10.44
N TYR A 114 -3.99 -15.98 11.36
CA TYR A 114 -4.03 -14.61 11.85
C TYR A 114 -3.38 -13.70 10.82
N PHE A 115 -4.04 -12.58 10.53
CA PHE A 115 -3.49 -11.54 9.67
C PHE A 115 -3.20 -10.31 10.52
N THR A 116 -1.95 -9.88 10.51
CA THR A 116 -1.50 -8.63 11.15
C THR A 116 -1.38 -7.51 10.14
N HIS A 117 -0.89 -7.82 8.94
CA HIS A 117 -0.61 -6.81 7.91
C HIS A 117 -0.66 -7.38 6.49
N LEU A 118 -0.87 -6.47 5.53
CA LEU A 118 -0.68 -6.67 4.10
C LEU A 118 0.15 -5.51 3.58
N LEU A 119 1.25 -5.80 2.89
CA LEU A 119 2.11 -4.80 2.27
C LEU A 119 2.06 -4.97 0.75
N PHE A 120 1.76 -3.89 0.05
CA PHE A 120 1.77 -3.86 -1.41
C PHE A 120 2.40 -2.56 -1.88
N ALA A 121 3.63 -2.63 -2.34
CA ALA A 121 4.45 -1.47 -2.71
C ALA A 121 4.47 -0.42 -1.59
N ASP A 122 3.86 0.72 -1.79
CA ASP A 122 3.75 1.85 -0.85
C ASP A 122 2.45 1.86 -0.03
N ASP A 123 1.50 0.98 -0.34
CA ASP A 123 0.25 0.80 0.41
C ASP A 123 0.42 -0.27 1.51
N PHE A 124 0.42 0.14 2.76
CA PHE A 124 0.50 -0.75 3.92
C PHE A 124 -0.85 -0.80 4.63
N LEU A 125 -1.31 -2.00 4.95
CA LEU A 125 -2.58 -2.22 5.63
C LEU A 125 -2.35 -3.12 6.85
N PHE A 126 -2.68 -2.60 8.03
CA PHE A 126 -2.56 -3.31 9.29
C PHE A 126 -3.94 -3.64 9.85
N PHE A 127 -4.08 -4.84 10.40
CA PHE A 127 -5.32 -5.32 11.01
C PHE A 127 -5.09 -5.61 12.48
N PHE A 128 -5.99 -5.15 13.32
CA PHE A 128 -5.87 -5.36 14.76
C PHE A 128 -7.23 -5.52 15.44
N LYS A 129 -7.22 -6.18 16.58
CA LYS A 129 -8.33 -6.14 17.53
C LYS A 129 -8.25 -4.85 18.32
N LYS A 130 -9.36 -4.45 18.97
CA LYS A 130 -9.36 -3.32 19.90
C LYS A 130 -8.31 -3.56 20.99
N ASP A 131 -7.15 -2.95 20.83
CA ASP A 131 -6.04 -3.01 21.75
C ASP A 131 -5.17 -1.76 21.60
N ASN A 132 -5.16 -0.92 22.63
CA ASN A 132 -4.37 0.32 22.62
C ASN A 132 -2.86 0.00 22.62
N GLN A 133 -2.46 -1.10 23.28
CA GLN A 133 -1.05 -1.52 23.31
C GLN A 133 -0.56 -1.89 21.92
N PHE A 134 -1.41 -2.58 21.13
CA PHE A 134 -1.08 -2.90 19.73
C PHE A 134 -0.72 -1.65 18.93
N LEU A 135 -1.54 -0.59 19.02
CA LEU A 135 -1.30 0.63 18.24
C LEU A 135 -0.04 1.37 18.69
N THR A 136 0.26 1.38 19.97
CA THR A 136 1.49 1.97 20.51
C THR A 136 2.72 1.20 20.02
N ASN A 137 2.68 -0.12 20.08
CA ASN A 137 3.77 -0.99 19.59
C ASN A 137 3.94 -0.84 18.07
N LEU A 138 2.84 -0.85 17.30
CA LEU A 138 2.88 -0.66 15.85
C LEU A 138 3.48 0.70 15.48
N LYS A 139 3.10 1.77 16.18
CA LYS A 139 3.69 3.09 15.97
C LYS A 139 5.21 3.08 16.20
N GLY A 140 5.66 2.46 17.28
CA GLY A 140 7.09 2.31 17.57
C GLY A 140 7.84 1.58 16.47
N ILE A 141 7.28 0.47 15.95
CA ILE A 141 7.86 -0.30 14.84
C ILE A 141 7.94 0.56 13.57
N LEU A 142 6.86 1.27 13.24
CA LEU A 142 6.81 2.13 12.05
C LEU A 142 7.80 3.29 12.15
N ASP A 143 7.91 3.94 13.30
CA ASP A 143 8.85 5.03 13.54
C ASP A 143 10.30 4.53 13.40
N TRP A 144 10.59 3.37 13.97
CA TRP A 144 11.91 2.75 13.86
C TRP A 144 12.25 2.36 12.42
N TYR A 145 11.31 1.72 11.72
CA TYR A 145 11.47 1.39 10.30
C TYR A 145 11.71 2.64 9.44
N CYS A 146 10.93 3.69 9.65
CA CYS A 146 11.09 4.96 8.95
C CYS A 146 12.47 5.61 9.24
N HIS A 147 12.92 5.54 10.49
CA HIS A 147 14.23 6.07 10.87
C HIS A 147 15.37 5.33 10.16
N LEU A 148 15.34 4.01 10.10
CA LEU A 148 16.37 3.19 9.45
C LEU A 148 16.35 3.31 7.93
N SER A 149 15.19 3.08 7.33
CA SER A 149 15.01 2.99 5.88
C SER A 149 15.05 4.36 5.17
N GLY A 150 14.78 5.46 5.91
CA GLY A 150 14.57 6.78 5.36
C GLY A 150 13.17 7.03 4.85
N GLN A 151 12.26 6.05 5.01
CA GLN A 151 10.85 6.19 4.68
C GLN A 151 10.16 7.24 5.54
N SER A 152 8.99 7.69 5.12
CA SER A 152 8.17 8.63 5.89
C SER A 152 6.71 8.38 5.61
N ILE A 153 5.92 8.35 6.66
CA ILE A 153 4.46 8.17 6.57
C ILE A 153 3.80 9.46 6.07
N ASN A 154 2.83 9.30 5.20
CA ASN A 154 1.94 10.36 4.77
C ASN A 154 0.67 10.33 5.63
N PHE A 155 0.69 11.01 6.76
CA PHE A 155 -0.43 11.02 7.70
C PHE A 155 -1.72 11.59 7.10
N GLU A 156 -1.63 12.51 6.13
CA GLU A 156 -2.80 13.10 5.46
C GLU A 156 -3.54 12.11 4.57
N LYS A 157 -2.82 11.09 4.03
CA LYS A 157 -3.37 10.04 3.18
C LYS A 157 -3.53 8.70 3.91
N SER A 158 -3.17 8.66 5.17
CA SER A 158 -3.30 7.47 6.01
C SER A 158 -4.63 7.49 6.73
N ASP A 159 -5.35 6.38 6.66
CA ASP A 159 -6.71 6.24 7.14
C ASP A 159 -6.81 5.15 8.21
N LEU A 160 -7.53 5.47 9.27
CA LEU A 160 -7.90 4.52 10.32
C LEU A 160 -9.40 4.28 10.25
N PHE A 161 -9.82 3.02 10.31
CA PHE A 161 -11.22 2.66 10.36
C PHE A 161 -11.48 1.51 11.32
N TYR A 162 -12.68 1.49 11.89
CA TYR A 162 -13.10 0.49 12.84
C TYR A 162 -14.42 -0.18 12.46
N SER A 163 -14.64 -1.35 13.01
CA SER A 163 -15.94 -1.99 12.98
C SER A 163 -16.93 -1.17 13.82
N LEU A 164 -18.23 -1.28 13.51
CA LEU A 164 -19.32 -0.49 14.16
C LEU A 164 -19.48 -0.68 15.68
N ASN A 165 -18.71 -1.57 16.28
CA ASN A 165 -18.85 -1.96 17.70
C ASN A 165 -17.95 -1.15 18.64
N MET A 166 -17.34 -0.07 18.17
CA MET A 166 -16.47 0.80 18.94
C MET A 166 -17.13 2.17 19.12
N SER A 167 -17.03 2.78 20.29
CA SER A 167 -17.56 4.13 20.54
C SER A 167 -16.80 5.16 19.68
N LYS A 168 -17.50 6.24 19.29
CA LYS A 168 -16.88 7.30 18.47
C LYS A 168 -15.73 7.98 19.20
N ASP A 169 -15.88 8.22 20.49
CA ASP A 169 -14.85 8.89 21.32
C ASP A 169 -13.56 8.08 21.38
N GLU A 170 -13.66 6.74 21.51
CA GLU A 170 -12.49 5.87 21.47
C GLU A 170 -11.83 5.86 20.09
N GLN A 171 -12.60 5.83 19.00
CA GLN A 171 -12.08 5.89 17.64
C GLN A 171 -11.30 7.17 17.38
N GLU A 172 -11.85 8.31 17.80
CA GLU A 172 -11.21 9.62 17.69
C GLU A 172 -9.93 9.72 18.53
N CYS A 173 -9.96 9.18 19.75
CA CYS A 173 -8.79 9.16 20.62
C CYS A 173 -7.61 8.43 19.95
N LEU A 174 -7.88 7.25 19.39
CA LEU A 174 -6.85 6.43 18.72
C LEU A 174 -6.36 7.06 17.41
N ALA A 175 -7.25 7.68 16.64
CA ALA A 175 -6.88 8.41 15.42
C ALA A 175 -5.95 9.59 15.74
N ARG A 176 -6.24 10.34 16.81
CA ARG A 176 -5.36 11.43 17.29
C ARG A 176 -4.01 10.91 17.77
N GLN A 177 -3.97 9.78 18.49
CA GLN A 177 -2.71 9.17 18.95
C GLN A 177 -1.79 8.76 17.80
N LEU A 178 -2.37 8.28 16.71
CA LEU A 178 -1.64 7.89 15.49
C LEU A 178 -1.41 9.06 14.52
N ASN A 179 -2.07 10.21 14.74
CA ASN A 179 -2.08 11.35 13.84
C ASN A 179 -2.55 11.01 12.42
N VAL A 180 -3.61 10.21 12.29
CA VAL A 180 -4.20 9.75 11.02
C VAL A 180 -5.67 10.12 10.94
N ASN A 181 -6.22 10.10 9.73
CA ASN A 181 -7.63 10.40 9.51
C ASN A 181 -8.52 9.26 10.00
N LEU A 182 -9.56 9.60 10.77
CA LEU A 182 -10.61 8.64 11.10
C LEU A 182 -11.64 8.65 9.96
N VAL A 183 -11.84 7.50 9.31
CA VAL A 183 -12.79 7.37 8.21
C VAL A 183 -13.84 6.31 8.52
N GLN A 184 -15.11 6.60 8.20
CA GLN A 184 -16.20 5.62 8.33
C GLN A 184 -16.20 4.61 7.18
N ASN A 185 -15.84 5.10 5.99
CA ASN A 185 -15.68 4.29 4.78
C ASN A 185 -14.22 4.45 4.32
N PRO A 186 -13.43 3.39 4.46
CA PRO A 186 -12.03 3.45 4.05
C PRO A 186 -11.93 3.78 2.56
N SER A 187 -10.89 4.56 2.24
CA SER A 187 -10.50 4.84 0.88
C SER A 187 -10.27 3.53 0.11
N LYS A 188 -10.28 3.59 -1.20
CA LYS A 188 -10.00 2.42 -2.04
C LYS A 188 -8.64 1.83 -1.65
N TYR A 189 -8.57 0.52 -1.50
CA TYR A 189 -7.33 -0.22 -1.38
C TYR A 189 -7.06 -0.95 -2.70
N LEU A 190 -5.92 -0.69 -3.31
CA LEU A 190 -5.55 -1.23 -4.63
C LEU A 190 -6.64 -1.01 -5.70
N GLY A 191 -7.31 0.15 -5.66
CA GLY A 191 -8.37 0.49 -6.61
C GLY A 191 -9.74 -0.13 -6.32
N LEU A 192 -9.87 -0.97 -5.28
CA LEU A 192 -11.09 -1.65 -4.88
C LEU A 192 -11.73 -0.98 -3.66
N ASN A 193 -13.06 -0.98 -3.62
CA ASN A 193 -13.79 -0.53 -2.44
C ASN A 193 -13.59 -1.53 -1.30
N PHE A 194 -13.06 -1.07 -0.17
CA PHE A 194 -12.73 -1.90 0.98
C PHE A 194 -13.95 -2.50 1.69
N LYS A 195 -15.10 -1.85 1.59
CA LYS A 195 -16.31 -2.22 2.31
C LYS A 195 -17.45 -2.54 1.35
N LEU A 196 -17.71 -3.81 1.17
CA LEU A 196 -18.89 -4.27 0.49
C LEU A 196 -20.02 -4.42 1.52
N ARG A 197 -20.91 -3.42 1.60
CA ARG A 197 -22.11 -3.45 2.44
C ARG A 197 -23.35 -3.22 1.58
N GLY A 198 -24.42 -3.95 1.89
CA GLY A 198 -25.71 -3.75 1.26
C GLY A 198 -25.92 -4.58 -0.03
N ASN A 199 -26.71 -4.05 -0.95
CA ASN A 199 -27.06 -4.72 -2.19
C ASN A 199 -25.82 -4.88 -3.09
N ARG A 200 -25.66 -6.06 -3.71
CA ARG A 200 -24.56 -6.34 -4.65
C ARG A 200 -24.50 -5.32 -5.79
N VAL A 201 -25.65 -4.85 -6.27
CA VAL A 201 -25.73 -3.85 -7.34
C VAL A 201 -25.01 -2.54 -6.96
N THR A 202 -25.28 -2.01 -5.76
CA THR A 202 -24.66 -0.77 -5.30
C THR A 202 -23.16 -0.89 -5.09
N ASN A 203 -22.68 -2.08 -4.72
CA ASN A 203 -21.26 -2.34 -4.53
C ASN A 203 -20.44 -2.29 -5.83
N PHE A 204 -21.05 -2.61 -6.96
CA PHE A 204 -20.40 -2.64 -8.27
C PHE A 204 -20.81 -1.48 -9.18
N GLN A 205 -21.66 -0.55 -8.71
CA GLN A 205 -22.08 0.61 -9.48
C GLN A 205 -20.90 1.42 -10.05
N PHE A 206 -19.81 1.53 -9.27
CA PHE A 206 -18.60 2.23 -9.71
C PHE A 206 -17.98 1.65 -11.00
N LEU A 207 -18.18 0.33 -11.27
CA LEU A 207 -17.73 -0.29 -12.53
C LEU A 207 -18.59 0.17 -13.69
N VAL A 208 -19.91 0.22 -13.48
CA VAL A 208 -20.87 0.73 -14.48
C VAL A 208 -20.55 2.18 -14.82
N ASP A 209 -20.36 3.02 -13.80
CA ASP A 209 -20.01 4.43 -13.95
C ASP A 209 -18.69 4.59 -14.73
N LYS A 210 -17.69 3.76 -14.41
CA LYS A 210 -16.40 3.77 -15.09
C LYS A 210 -16.51 3.33 -16.56
N LEU A 211 -17.33 2.31 -16.85
CA LEU A 211 -17.61 1.87 -18.21
C LEU A 211 -18.35 2.97 -18.99
N GLN A 212 -19.39 3.57 -18.41
CA GLN A 212 -20.13 4.65 -19.02
C GLN A 212 -19.25 5.86 -19.32
N SER A 213 -18.40 6.27 -18.39
CA SER A 213 -17.46 7.39 -18.59
C SER A 213 -16.50 7.15 -19.76
N LYS A 214 -16.08 5.89 -19.98
CA LYS A 214 -15.25 5.53 -21.14
C LYS A 214 -16.03 5.52 -22.45
N LEU A 215 -17.29 5.09 -22.41
CA LEU A 215 -18.17 5.07 -23.60
C LEU A 215 -18.63 6.46 -24.02
N GLN A 216 -18.84 7.37 -23.08
CA GLN A 216 -19.28 8.75 -23.37
C GLN A 216 -18.15 9.67 -23.89
N GLY A 217 -16.91 9.21 -23.91
CA GLY A 217 -15.80 9.97 -24.45
C GLY A 217 -15.98 10.28 -25.95
N TRP A 218 -15.75 11.52 -26.38
CA TRP A 218 -15.88 11.96 -27.78
C TRP A 218 -15.10 11.07 -28.76
N LYS A 219 -13.96 10.53 -28.35
CA LYS A 219 -13.14 9.61 -29.14
C LYS A 219 -13.85 8.30 -29.49
N ALA A 220 -14.70 7.80 -28.60
CA ALA A 220 -15.45 6.57 -28.85
C ALA A 220 -16.47 6.71 -29.98
N ASN A 221 -17.03 7.90 -30.16
CA ASN A 221 -17.99 8.19 -31.23
C ASN A 221 -17.35 8.28 -32.63
N LEU A 222 -16.06 8.55 -32.71
CA LEU A 222 -15.30 8.67 -33.96
C LEU A 222 -14.61 7.37 -34.40
N LEU A 223 -14.74 6.28 -33.63
CA LEU A 223 -14.11 5.02 -33.96
C LEU A 223 -14.83 4.31 -35.12
N SER A 224 -14.04 3.78 -36.05
CA SER A 224 -14.50 2.84 -37.08
C SER A 224 -15.02 1.55 -36.40
N GLN A 225 -15.68 0.68 -37.14
CA GLN A 225 -16.19 -0.60 -36.63
C GLN A 225 -15.06 -1.45 -36.03
N VAL A 226 -13.92 -1.56 -36.70
CA VAL A 226 -12.72 -2.26 -36.19
C VAL A 226 -12.19 -1.59 -34.91
N GLY A 227 -12.13 -0.25 -34.90
CA GLY A 227 -11.72 0.50 -33.71
C GLY A 227 -12.63 0.26 -32.51
N ARG A 228 -13.95 0.16 -32.72
CA ARG A 228 -14.92 -0.17 -31.65
C ARG A 228 -14.71 -1.59 -31.12
N THR A 229 -14.49 -2.56 -31.99
CA THR A 229 -14.21 -3.95 -31.57
C THR A 229 -12.93 -4.02 -30.74
N THR A 230 -11.86 -3.39 -31.18
CA THR A 230 -10.60 -3.31 -30.45
C THR A 230 -10.78 -2.61 -29.09
N PHE A 231 -11.55 -1.51 -29.05
CA PHE A 231 -11.83 -0.78 -27.82
C PHE A 231 -12.60 -1.64 -26.80
N ILE A 232 -13.61 -2.40 -27.25
CA ILE A 232 -14.34 -3.33 -26.39
C ILE A 232 -13.39 -4.39 -25.83
N ALA A 233 -12.62 -5.06 -26.69
CA ALA A 233 -11.75 -6.16 -26.29
C ALA A 233 -10.60 -5.70 -25.37
N SER A 234 -9.96 -4.58 -25.66
CA SER A 234 -8.75 -4.14 -24.95
C SER A 234 -9.03 -3.27 -23.72
N ILE A 235 -10.16 -2.57 -23.67
CA ILE A 235 -10.46 -1.63 -22.59
C ILE A 235 -11.70 -2.04 -21.80
N LEU A 236 -12.85 -2.22 -22.46
CA LEU A 236 -14.09 -2.44 -21.71
C LEU A 236 -14.14 -3.79 -21.03
N GLN A 237 -13.64 -4.85 -21.66
CA GLN A 237 -13.58 -6.19 -21.07
C GLN A 237 -12.56 -6.29 -19.93
N THR A 238 -11.46 -5.53 -19.99
CA THR A 238 -10.42 -5.59 -18.96
C THR A 238 -10.79 -4.85 -17.67
N LEU A 239 -11.65 -3.83 -17.73
CA LEU A 239 -12.07 -3.04 -16.58
C LEU A 239 -12.70 -3.87 -15.44
N PRO A 240 -13.66 -4.78 -15.70
CA PRO A 240 -14.26 -5.58 -14.65
C PRO A 240 -13.39 -6.78 -14.23
N LEU A 241 -12.48 -7.26 -15.09
CA LEU A 241 -11.67 -8.45 -14.81
C LEU A 241 -10.89 -8.33 -13.50
N TYR A 242 -10.23 -7.19 -13.28
CA TYR A 242 -9.49 -6.91 -12.06
C TYR A 242 -10.37 -7.03 -10.82
N THR A 243 -11.58 -6.49 -10.87
CA THR A 243 -12.53 -6.54 -9.76
C THR A 243 -13.07 -7.96 -9.55
N PHE A 244 -13.39 -8.68 -10.63
CA PHE A 244 -13.90 -10.04 -10.55
C PHE A 244 -12.87 -11.03 -9.99
N LEU A 245 -11.59 -10.87 -10.30
CA LEU A 245 -10.52 -11.68 -9.71
C LEU A 245 -10.50 -11.63 -8.16
N PHE A 246 -10.94 -10.53 -7.58
CA PHE A 246 -11.01 -10.38 -6.11
C PHE A 246 -12.31 -10.85 -5.47
N PHE A 247 -13.41 -10.90 -6.23
CA PHE A 247 -14.76 -11.16 -5.68
C PHE A 247 -15.38 -12.47 -6.13
N LEU A 248 -14.72 -13.22 -7.01
CA LEU A 248 -15.19 -14.54 -7.47
C LEU A 248 -14.58 -15.72 -6.69
N PHE A 249 -13.70 -15.45 -5.71
CA PHE A 249 -13.11 -16.46 -4.85
C PHE A 249 -13.57 -16.34 -3.39
#